data_416e8ad09c65b4085fff24610aef25ef
#
_entry.id   416e8ad09c65b4085fff24610aef25ef
#
_cell.length_a   1.000
_cell.length_b   1.000
_cell.length_c   1.000
_cell.angle_alpha   90.00
_cell.angle_beta   90.00
_cell.angle_gamma   90.00
#
_symmetry.space_group_name_H-M   'P 1'
#
loop_
_entity.id
_entity.type
_entity.pdbx_description
1 polymer ?
#
loop_
_entity_poly.entity_id
_entity_poly.type
_entity_poly.pdbx_seq_one_letter_code
_entity_poly.pdbx_strand_id
1 'polypeptide(L)'
;MFEYLGTVLVSVDPGFDVLRYLTVRTIGGTITALIISILLGPVIINFLKSMQFEQFVRKEGPKSHHKKSGTPTMVGLIILSSLVISTLLWADLGNRYIWVVLAVTVGFSIIGFFDDYMKIKNKSSDGLTSKQKLIFQSLISILSISYLYYSAEILPETSFIVPFFKDLIIPMSPLLFIFIGTFVLVGSSNAVNLTDGLDGLAILPSVLIGGALGLIAYAMGNNLIAEYLYLPHLPLSGELIVFCGALIGSGIGFLWYNTYPAQVFMGDIGSLALGAILGIIAIILRHELVFAIMAGVFVIETLSVAIQVISYKTRGKRVFLMAPIHHHYELKGLAEPKIIVRFWIVTLVLILIALATLKLR
;
A
#
# COMPACT_ATOMS: atom_id res chain seq x y z
N MET A 1 -15.73 -13.56 8.73
CA MET A 1 -16.49 -14.00 9.93
C MET A 1 -17.94 -13.49 9.88
N PHE A 2 -18.18 -12.19 9.74
CA PHE A 2 -19.56 -11.63 9.67
C PHE A 2 -20.34 -12.10 8.45
N GLU A 3 -19.69 -12.35 7.33
CA GLU A 3 -20.33 -12.98 6.15
C GLU A 3 -20.90 -14.37 6.51
N TYR A 4 -20.10 -15.21 7.16
CA TYR A 4 -20.54 -16.52 7.62
C TYR A 4 -21.66 -16.43 8.68
N LEU A 5 -21.54 -15.49 9.63
CA LEU A 5 -22.61 -15.24 10.60
C LEU A 5 -23.92 -14.81 9.90
N GLY A 6 -23.85 -13.95 8.88
CA GLY A 6 -25.00 -13.57 8.06
C GLY A 6 -25.67 -14.81 7.44
N THR A 7 -24.86 -15.71 6.86
CA THR A 7 -25.38 -16.95 6.25
C THR A 7 -26.11 -17.85 7.26
N VAL A 8 -25.59 -17.97 8.49
CA VAL A 8 -26.19 -18.80 9.54
C VAL A 8 -27.43 -18.12 10.15
N LEU A 9 -27.34 -16.82 10.45
CA LEU A 9 -28.38 -16.08 11.16
C LEU A 9 -29.59 -15.71 10.30
N VAL A 10 -29.46 -15.71 8.96
CA VAL A 10 -30.60 -15.50 8.05
C VAL A 10 -31.75 -16.50 8.32
N SER A 11 -31.43 -17.71 8.76
CA SER A 11 -32.46 -18.70 9.15
C SER A 11 -33.25 -18.32 10.41
N VAL A 12 -32.70 -17.42 11.26
CA VAL A 12 -33.33 -16.92 12.47
C VAL A 12 -34.12 -15.64 12.20
N ASP A 13 -33.50 -14.70 11.48
CA ASP A 13 -34.13 -13.45 11.06
C ASP A 13 -33.55 -13.01 9.68
N PRO A 14 -34.43 -12.80 8.67
CA PRO A 14 -34.01 -12.33 7.34
C PRO A 14 -33.22 -11.02 7.34
N GLY A 15 -33.35 -10.18 8.38
CA GLY A 15 -32.60 -8.93 8.51
C GLY A 15 -31.07 -9.13 8.55
N PHE A 16 -30.58 -10.31 8.96
CA PHE A 16 -29.16 -10.62 8.97
C PHE A 16 -28.57 -10.85 7.58
N ASP A 17 -29.39 -10.95 6.51
CA ASP A 17 -28.89 -11.02 5.13
C ASP A 17 -28.08 -9.77 4.75
N VAL A 18 -28.30 -8.65 5.43
CA VAL A 18 -27.54 -7.41 5.27
C VAL A 18 -26.02 -7.62 5.45
N LEU A 19 -25.58 -8.55 6.29
CA LEU A 19 -24.18 -8.88 6.54
C LEU A 19 -23.50 -9.59 5.36
N ARG A 20 -24.27 -10.07 4.38
CA ARG A 20 -23.76 -10.72 3.17
C ARG A 20 -23.49 -9.71 2.05
N TYR A 21 -24.12 -8.53 2.11
CA TYR A 21 -23.91 -7.51 1.08
C TYR A 21 -22.49 -6.96 1.12
N LEU A 22 -21.81 -7.00 -0.03
CA LEU A 22 -20.42 -6.55 -0.18
C LEU A 22 -20.23 -5.10 0.25
N THR A 23 -21.19 -4.22 -0.07
CA THR A 23 -21.15 -2.80 0.33
C THR A 23 -21.21 -2.61 1.84
N VAL A 24 -22.07 -3.37 2.53
CA VAL A 24 -22.19 -3.33 4.00
C VAL A 24 -20.90 -3.82 4.65
N ARG A 25 -20.34 -4.93 4.14
CA ARG A 25 -19.07 -5.48 4.64
C ARG A 25 -17.91 -4.53 4.40
N THR A 26 -17.88 -3.84 3.27
CA THR A 26 -16.86 -2.82 2.97
C THR A 26 -16.96 -1.65 3.95
N ILE A 27 -18.14 -1.08 4.14
CA ILE A 27 -18.36 0.04 5.07
C ILE A 27 -18.08 -0.40 6.51
N GLY A 28 -18.62 -1.57 6.91
CA GLY A 28 -18.36 -2.15 8.23
C GLY A 28 -16.88 -2.38 8.49
N GLY A 29 -16.15 -2.93 7.50
CA GLY A 29 -14.71 -3.11 7.54
C GLY A 29 -13.95 -1.78 7.68
N THR A 30 -14.35 -0.76 6.93
CA THR A 30 -13.74 0.57 7.01
C THR A 30 -13.92 1.19 8.40
N ILE A 31 -15.15 1.19 8.92
CA ILE A 31 -15.46 1.77 10.24
C ILE A 31 -14.75 0.99 11.35
N THR A 32 -14.77 -0.35 11.28
CA THR A 32 -14.09 -1.21 12.26
C THR A 32 -12.59 -0.94 12.29
N ALA A 33 -11.93 -0.88 11.11
CA ALA A 33 -10.51 -0.58 11.02
C ALA A 33 -10.17 0.81 11.57
N LEU A 34 -11.00 1.83 11.25
CA LEU A 34 -10.84 3.19 11.75
C LEU A 34 -10.94 3.24 13.29
N ILE A 35 -11.98 2.62 13.85
CA ILE A 35 -12.19 2.60 15.31
C ILE A 35 -11.04 1.88 16.00
N ILE A 36 -10.64 0.70 15.50
CA ILE A 36 -9.52 -0.06 16.07
C ILE A 36 -8.24 0.78 16.01
N SER A 37 -7.95 1.42 14.87
CA SER A 37 -6.76 2.25 14.70
C SER A 37 -6.72 3.41 15.71
N ILE A 38 -7.84 4.12 15.91
CA ILE A 38 -7.93 5.22 16.86
C ILE A 38 -7.83 4.72 18.32
N LEU A 39 -8.48 3.62 18.66
CA LEU A 39 -8.46 3.10 20.04
C LEU A 39 -7.12 2.44 20.40
N LEU A 40 -6.49 1.70 19.49
CA LEU A 40 -5.18 1.09 19.71
C LEU A 40 -4.04 2.10 19.65
N GLY A 41 -4.24 3.23 18.97
CA GLY A 41 -3.21 4.25 18.81
C GLY A 41 -2.49 4.63 20.11
N PRO A 42 -3.19 5.15 21.12
CA PRO A 42 -2.55 5.55 22.38
C PRO A 42 -1.86 4.39 23.09
N VAL A 43 -2.41 3.17 23.01
CA VAL A 43 -1.85 1.97 23.65
C VAL A 43 -0.50 1.62 23.00
N ILE A 44 -0.47 1.52 21.68
CA ILE A 44 0.75 1.18 20.92
C ILE A 44 1.80 2.29 21.05
N ILE A 45 1.39 3.56 20.96
CA ILE A 45 2.29 4.71 21.12
C ILE A 45 2.95 4.70 22.50
N ASN A 46 2.18 4.51 23.57
CA ASN A 46 2.71 4.48 24.92
C ASN A 46 3.62 3.25 25.14
N PHE A 47 3.27 2.10 24.57
CA PHE A 47 4.11 0.90 24.61
C PHE A 47 5.46 1.14 23.92
N LEU A 48 5.47 1.69 22.70
CA LEU A 48 6.70 1.97 21.96
C LEU A 48 7.57 3.04 22.66
N LYS A 49 6.95 4.08 23.25
CA LYS A 49 7.65 5.06 24.09
C LYS A 49 8.30 4.41 25.31
N SER A 50 7.61 3.51 26.00
CA SER A 50 8.17 2.82 27.16
C SER A 50 9.39 1.94 26.81
N MET A 51 9.43 1.43 25.58
CA MET A 51 10.55 0.67 25.04
C MET A 51 11.66 1.54 24.44
N GLN A 52 11.53 2.86 24.46
CA GLN A 52 12.47 3.82 23.84
C GLN A 52 12.66 3.58 22.33
N PHE A 53 11.59 3.21 21.64
CA PHE A 53 11.58 3.00 20.19
C PHE A 53 11.42 4.35 19.50
N GLU A 54 12.52 5.13 19.45
CA GLU A 54 12.60 6.46 18.90
C GLU A 54 13.35 6.47 17.57
N GLN A 55 12.98 7.39 16.70
CA GLN A 55 13.65 7.52 15.41
C GLN A 55 15.05 8.15 15.55
N PHE A 56 16.05 7.50 14.96
CA PHE A 56 17.38 8.06 14.79
C PHE A 56 17.45 8.87 13.50
N VAL A 57 17.54 10.21 13.64
CA VAL A 57 17.63 11.12 12.49
C VAL A 57 19.05 11.09 11.92
N ARG A 58 19.18 10.91 10.60
CA ARG A 58 20.47 10.99 9.91
C ARG A 58 21.08 12.37 10.03
N LYS A 59 22.38 12.45 10.32
CA LYS A 59 23.13 13.72 10.46
C LYS A 59 23.13 14.57 9.18
N GLU A 60 22.95 13.93 8.03
CA GLU A 60 23.00 14.52 6.69
C GLU A 60 21.65 15.04 6.20
N GLY A 61 20.56 14.84 6.99
CA GLY A 61 19.21 15.27 6.66
C GLY A 61 18.97 16.78 6.83
N PRO A 62 17.81 17.31 6.38
CA PRO A 62 17.44 18.72 6.61
C PRO A 62 17.43 19.06 8.11
N LYS A 63 17.89 20.26 8.46
CA LYS A 63 17.96 20.70 9.87
C LYS A 63 16.60 20.71 10.58
N SER A 64 15.51 20.85 9.84
CA SER A 64 14.12 20.76 10.34
C SER A 64 13.83 19.42 10.99
N HIS A 65 14.42 18.32 10.50
CA HIS A 65 14.20 16.96 10.98
C HIS A 65 14.87 16.70 12.35
N HIS A 66 15.89 17.45 12.74
CA HIS A 66 16.50 17.30 14.06
C HIS A 66 15.52 17.62 15.20
N LYS A 67 14.49 18.43 14.96
CA LYS A 67 13.44 18.72 15.95
C LYS A 67 12.49 17.53 16.17
N LYS A 68 12.48 16.55 15.25
CA LYS A 68 11.63 15.35 15.29
C LYS A 68 12.34 14.17 16.00
N SER A 69 13.54 14.37 16.50
CA SER A 69 14.27 13.36 17.32
C SER A 69 13.45 13.04 18.58
N GLY A 70 13.34 11.77 18.95
CA GLY A 70 12.53 11.32 20.07
C GLY A 70 11.06 11.00 19.73
N THR A 71 10.62 11.19 18.49
CA THR A 71 9.28 10.76 18.06
C THR A 71 9.25 9.23 17.92
N PRO A 72 8.22 8.55 18.48
CA PRO A 72 8.09 7.10 18.36
C PRO A 72 8.01 6.65 16.89
N THR A 73 8.78 5.62 16.55
CA THR A 73 8.75 4.94 15.26
C THR A 73 8.15 3.55 15.36
N MET A 74 7.99 2.82 14.24
CA MET A 74 7.32 1.51 14.14
C MET A 74 5.81 1.56 14.43
N VAL A 75 5.21 2.73 14.42
CA VAL A 75 3.77 2.89 14.71
C VAL A 75 2.89 2.41 13.55
N GLY A 76 3.47 2.02 12.42
CA GLY A 76 2.80 1.25 11.36
C GLY A 76 2.11 -0.03 11.86
N LEU A 77 2.47 -0.54 13.04
CA LEU A 77 1.73 -1.61 13.74
C LEU A 77 0.24 -1.29 13.94
N ILE A 78 -0.13 -0.02 14.11
CA ILE A 78 -1.54 0.40 14.21
C ILE A 78 -2.28 0.09 12.92
N ILE A 79 -1.67 0.46 11.76
CA ILE A 79 -2.25 0.20 10.43
C ILE A 79 -2.45 -1.30 10.26
N LEU A 80 -1.40 -2.09 10.50
CA LEU A 80 -1.40 -3.53 10.25
C LEU A 80 -2.39 -4.27 11.14
N SER A 81 -2.40 -3.99 12.45
CA SER A 81 -3.31 -4.65 13.36
C SER A 81 -4.78 -4.34 13.04
N SER A 82 -5.11 -3.06 12.80
CA SER A 82 -6.47 -2.66 12.47
C SER A 82 -6.92 -3.20 11.10
N LEU A 83 -6.04 -3.20 10.10
CA LEU A 83 -6.30 -3.76 8.77
C LEU A 83 -6.55 -5.26 8.83
N VAL A 84 -5.64 -6.02 9.46
CA VAL A 84 -5.73 -7.49 9.53
C VAL A 84 -6.97 -7.91 10.32
N ILE A 85 -7.18 -7.35 11.51
CA ILE A 85 -8.35 -7.68 12.35
C ILE A 85 -9.64 -7.37 11.60
N SER A 86 -9.76 -6.19 11.00
CA SER A 86 -10.95 -5.80 10.26
C SER A 86 -11.19 -6.70 9.03
N THR A 87 -10.13 -7.04 8.29
CA THR A 87 -10.25 -7.96 7.14
C THR A 87 -10.73 -9.34 7.59
N LEU A 88 -10.15 -9.91 8.65
CA LEU A 88 -10.57 -11.23 9.16
C LEU A 88 -12.03 -11.24 9.67
N LEU A 89 -12.53 -10.11 10.16
CA LEU A 89 -13.92 -10.00 10.62
C LEU A 89 -14.89 -9.89 9.45
N TRP A 90 -14.60 -9.08 8.42
CA TRP A 90 -15.57 -8.67 7.42
C TRP A 90 -15.40 -9.35 6.05
N ALA A 91 -14.18 -9.76 5.67
CA ALA A 91 -13.96 -10.40 4.38
C ALA A 91 -14.44 -11.85 4.37
N ASP A 92 -14.74 -12.32 3.16
CA ASP A 92 -14.94 -13.74 2.89
C ASP A 92 -13.61 -14.47 2.90
N LEU A 93 -13.40 -15.27 3.93
CA LEU A 93 -12.18 -16.05 4.12
C LEU A 93 -12.08 -17.28 3.21
N GLY A 94 -13.13 -17.59 2.46
CA GLY A 94 -13.11 -18.59 1.37
C GLY A 94 -12.39 -18.07 0.11
N ASN A 95 -12.24 -16.76 -0.02
CA ASN A 95 -11.62 -16.14 -1.18
C ASN A 95 -10.08 -16.20 -1.12
N ARG A 96 -9.45 -16.85 -2.12
CA ARG A 96 -8.00 -16.99 -2.20
C ARG A 96 -7.24 -15.66 -2.25
N TYR A 97 -7.79 -14.63 -2.89
CA TYR A 97 -7.14 -13.31 -3.01
C TYR A 97 -6.99 -12.62 -1.65
N ILE A 98 -7.95 -12.80 -0.74
CA ILE A 98 -7.85 -12.26 0.62
C ILE A 98 -6.64 -12.84 1.36
N TRP A 99 -6.40 -14.14 1.24
CA TRP A 99 -5.22 -14.77 1.85
C TRP A 99 -3.90 -14.33 1.23
N VAL A 100 -3.87 -14.12 -0.09
CA VAL A 100 -2.68 -13.62 -0.78
C VAL A 100 -2.34 -12.20 -0.31
N VAL A 101 -3.32 -11.28 -0.27
CA VAL A 101 -3.05 -9.91 0.19
C VAL A 101 -2.66 -9.88 1.67
N LEU A 102 -3.27 -10.71 2.53
CA LEU A 102 -2.89 -10.83 3.93
C LEU A 102 -1.47 -11.40 4.10
N ALA A 103 -1.12 -12.47 3.34
CA ALA A 103 0.21 -13.06 3.40
C ALA A 103 1.31 -12.08 2.97
N VAL A 104 1.08 -11.33 1.88
CA VAL A 104 1.99 -10.27 1.42
C VAL A 104 2.07 -9.14 2.46
N THR A 105 0.96 -8.71 3.00
CA THR A 105 0.92 -7.67 4.05
C THR A 105 1.77 -8.06 5.24
N VAL A 106 1.54 -9.25 5.80
CA VAL A 106 2.29 -9.74 6.97
C VAL A 106 3.75 -9.99 6.62
N GLY A 107 4.03 -10.59 5.47
CA GLY A 107 5.40 -10.89 5.04
C GLY A 107 6.27 -9.64 4.90
N PHE A 108 5.77 -8.59 4.23
CA PHE A 108 6.50 -7.33 4.09
C PHE A 108 6.58 -6.55 5.40
N SER A 109 5.56 -6.65 6.24
CA SER A 109 5.59 -6.09 7.60
C SER A 109 6.69 -6.71 8.46
N ILE A 110 6.88 -8.02 8.37
CA ILE A 110 7.94 -8.73 9.09
C ILE A 110 9.32 -8.22 8.65
N ILE A 111 9.53 -8.03 7.34
CA ILE A 111 10.79 -7.46 6.83
C ILE A 111 11.02 -6.06 7.41
N GLY A 112 9.99 -5.20 7.36
CA GLY A 112 10.06 -3.84 7.92
C GLY A 112 10.28 -3.84 9.43
N PHE A 113 9.65 -4.75 10.16
CA PHE A 113 9.85 -4.92 11.60
C PHE A 113 11.32 -5.24 11.94
N PHE A 114 11.91 -6.20 11.25
CA PHE A 114 13.32 -6.54 11.48
C PHE A 114 14.25 -5.40 11.11
N ASP A 115 13.97 -4.66 10.04
CA ASP A 115 14.74 -3.49 9.65
C ASP A 115 14.72 -2.41 10.73
N ASP A 116 13.53 -2.02 11.17
CA ASP A 116 13.37 -1.00 12.22
C ASP A 116 13.92 -1.46 13.58
N TYR A 117 13.68 -2.73 13.96
CA TYR A 117 14.21 -3.30 15.18
C TYR A 117 15.76 -3.27 15.23
N MET A 118 16.42 -3.59 14.10
CA MET A 118 17.89 -3.53 14.02
C MET A 118 18.40 -2.09 14.16
N LYS A 119 17.73 -1.10 13.54
CA LYS A 119 18.08 0.32 13.69
C LYS A 119 18.04 0.76 15.16
N ILE A 120 16.97 0.36 15.86
CA ILE A 120 16.80 0.70 17.28
C ILE A 120 17.85 0.00 18.16
N LYS A 121 18.03 -1.31 17.99
CA LYS A 121 19.00 -2.11 18.74
C LYS A 121 20.42 -1.59 18.59
N ASN A 122 20.81 -1.23 17.37
CA ASN A 122 22.16 -0.75 17.06
C ASN A 122 22.34 0.76 17.32
N LYS A 123 21.27 1.46 17.73
CA LYS A 123 21.24 2.93 17.89
C LYS A 123 21.84 3.66 16.68
N SER A 124 21.52 3.19 15.49
CA SER A 124 22.01 3.71 14.21
C SER A 124 20.91 3.80 13.19
N SER A 125 21.17 4.50 12.09
CA SER A 125 20.27 4.51 10.93
C SER A 125 20.38 3.24 10.06
N ASP A 126 21.27 2.31 10.41
CA ASP A 126 21.56 1.13 9.62
C ASP A 126 20.73 -0.08 10.11
N GLY A 127 19.74 -0.46 9.34
CA GLY A 127 18.92 -1.65 9.54
C GLY A 127 19.46 -2.86 8.77
N LEU A 128 18.58 -3.57 8.10
CA LEU A 128 18.95 -4.64 7.16
C LEU A 128 19.75 -4.06 5.99
N THR A 129 20.73 -4.79 5.51
CA THR A 129 21.43 -4.38 4.28
C THR A 129 20.46 -4.36 3.10
N SER A 130 20.67 -3.45 2.14
CA SER A 130 19.81 -3.37 0.94
C SER A 130 19.69 -4.70 0.20
N LYS A 131 20.76 -5.51 0.19
CA LYS A 131 20.76 -6.85 -0.42
C LYS A 131 19.84 -7.82 0.33
N GLN A 132 19.93 -7.87 1.67
CA GLN A 132 19.06 -8.72 2.49
C GLN A 132 17.59 -8.33 2.33
N LYS A 133 17.29 -7.02 2.38
CA LYS A 133 15.94 -6.50 2.18
C LYS A 133 15.38 -6.93 0.82
N LEU A 134 16.13 -6.74 -0.26
CA LEU A 134 15.71 -7.14 -1.61
C LEU A 134 15.54 -8.67 -1.75
N ILE A 135 16.40 -9.47 -1.15
CA ILE A 135 16.28 -10.95 -1.20
C ILE A 135 14.99 -11.40 -0.53
N PHE A 136 14.69 -10.94 0.70
CA PHE A 136 13.47 -11.34 1.40
C PHE A 136 12.21 -10.83 0.70
N GLN A 137 12.20 -9.58 0.23
CA GLN A 137 11.10 -9.04 -0.56
C GLN A 137 10.87 -9.85 -1.84
N SER A 138 11.94 -10.18 -2.58
CA SER A 138 11.83 -10.97 -3.80
C SER A 138 11.34 -12.40 -3.52
N LEU A 139 11.78 -13.03 -2.44
CA LEU A 139 11.34 -14.37 -2.07
C LEU A 139 9.83 -14.40 -1.81
N ILE A 140 9.32 -13.51 -0.96
CA ILE A 140 7.88 -13.41 -0.66
C ILE A 140 7.10 -13.10 -1.95
N SER A 141 7.61 -12.20 -2.78
CA SER A 141 6.99 -11.83 -4.04
C SER A 141 6.88 -13.00 -5.00
N ILE A 142 8.00 -13.71 -5.24
CA ILE A 142 8.03 -14.88 -6.14
C ILE A 142 7.05 -15.95 -5.66
N LEU A 143 7.02 -16.24 -4.37
CA LEU A 143 6.08 -17.24 -3.81
C LEU A 143 4.63 -16.83 -4.01
N SER A 144 4.28 -15.59 -3.66
CA SER A 144 2.89 -15.09 -3.77
C SER A 144 2.42 -15.00 -5.23
N ILE A 145 3.28 -14.54 -6.13
CA ILE A 145 2.94 -14.38 -7.54
C ILE A 145 2.92 -15.72 -8.27
N SER A 146 3.81 -16.65 -7.91
CA SER A 146 3.75 -18.03 -8.41
C SER A 146 2.44 -18.70 -7.99
N TYR A 147 2.02 -18.52 -6.74
CA TYR A 147 0.74 -19.03 -6.28
C TYR A 147 -0.42 -18.44 -7.11
N LEU A 148 -0.45 -17.13 -7.37
CA LEU A 148 -1.48 -16.49 -8.21
C LEU A 148 -1.49 -17.07 -9.63
N TYR A 149 -0.32 -17.31 -10.23
CA TYR A 149 -0.23 -17.87 -11.57
C TYR A 149 -0.78 -19.31 -11.65
N TYR A 150 -0.32 -20.18 -10.74
CA TYR A 150 -0.68 -21.59 -10.77
C TYR A 150 -2.06 -21.89 -10.19
N SER A 151 -2.65 -20.97 -9.42
CA SER A 151 -4.04 -21.06 -8.93
C SER A 151 -5.06 -20.36 -9.84
N ALA A 152 -4.61 -19.80 -10.97
CA ALA A 152 -5.49 -19.11 -11.91
C ALA A 152 -6.46 -20.11 -12.57
N GLU A 153 -7.73 -19.72 -12.65
CA GLU A 153 -8.80 -20.53 -13.21
C GLU A 153 -9.25 -20.04 -14.60
N ILE A 154 -9.01 -18.77 -14.88
CA ILE A 154 -9.41 -18.13 -16.13
C ILE A 154 -8.25 -17.38 -16.77
N LEU A 155 -8.24 -17.31 -18.11
CA LEU A 155 -7.15 -16.70 -18.89
C LEU A 155 -6.81 -15.24 -18.49
N PRO A 156 -7.78 -14.33 -18.21
CA PRO A 156 -7.46 -12.97 -17.80
C PRO A 156 -6.58 -12.86 -16.56
N GLU A 157 -6.67 -13.80 -15.63
CA GLU A 157 -5.84 -13.78 -14.39
C GLU A 157 -4.34 -13.88 -14.65
N THR A 158 -3.93 -14.49 -15.76
CA THR A 158 -2.52 -14.66 -16.14
C THR A 158 -2.10 -13.82 -17.35
N SER A 159 -2.95 -12.89 -17.78
CA SER A 159 -2.70 -12.07 -18.96
C SER A 159 -2.25 -10.66 -18.59
N PHE A 160 -1.49 -10.01 -19.47
CA PHE A 160 -1.18 -8.60 -19.35
C PHE A 160 -2.22 -7.77 -20.09
N ILE A 161 -2.81 -6.81 -19.40
CA ILE A 161 -3.88 -5.95 -19.93
C ILE A 161 -3.30 -4.58 -20.21
N VAL A 162 -3.40 -4.14 -21.47
CA VAL A 162 -2.90 -2.83 -21.87
C VAL A 162 -4.04 -1.80 -21.82
N PRO A 163 -3.93 -0.73 -20.99
CA PRO A 163 -4.92 0.34 -21.00
C PRO A 163 -5.03 0.96 -22.41
N PHE A 164 -6.22 1.46 -22.74
CA PHE A 164 -6.59 2.05 -24.06
C PHE A 164 -6.80 1.05 -25.21
N PHE A 165 -6.38 -0.22 -25.09
CA PHE A 165 -6.54 -1.23 -26.15
C PHE A 165 -7.45 -2.36 -25.66
N LYS A 166 -8.75 -2.31 -26.02
CA LYS A 166 -9.80 -3.25 -25.52
C LYS A 166 -9.47 -4.71 -25.74
N ASP A 167 -9.00 -5.04 -26.95
CA ASP A 167 -8.81 -6.42 -27.39
C ASP A 167 -7.38 -6.94 -27.14
N LEU A 168 -6.50 -6.09 -26.58
CA LEU A 168 -5.10 -6.45 -26.36
C LEU A 168 -4.92 -7.09 -24.97
N ILE A 169 -5.34 -8.34 -24.87
CA ILE A 169 -5.10 -9.21 -23.72
C ILE A 169 -3.96 -10.17 -24.10
N ILE A 170 -2.79 -9.99 -23.50
CA ILE A 170 -1.58 -10.73 -23.86
C ILE A 170 -1.35 -11.83 -22.81
N PRO A 171 -1.59 -13.12 -23.13
CA PRO A 171 -1.27 -14.22 -22.21
C PRO A 171 0.23 -14.21 -21.89
N MET A 172 0.57 -14.32 -20.62
CA MET A 172 1.97 -14.33 -20.18
C MET A 172 2.44 -15.73 -19.87
N SER A 173 3.71 -16.01 -20.22
CA SER A 173 4.38 -17.22 -19.71
C SER A 173 4.58 -17.10 -18.19
N PRO A 174 4.70 -18.24 -17.45
CA PRO A 174 4.92 -18.22 -16.01
C PRO A 174 6.10 -17.34 -15.60
N LEU A 175 7.22 -17.48 -16.34
CA LEU A 175 8.44 -16.74 -16.05
C LEU A 175 8.23 -15.22 -16.19
N LEU A 176 7.58 -14.78 -17.27
CA LEU A 176 7.32 -13.36 -17.51
C LEU A 176 6.35 -12.78 -16.47
N PHE A 177 5.29 -13.53 -16.14
CA PHE A 177 4.32 -13.13 -15.13
C PHE A 177 4.98 -12.95 -13.77
N ILE A 178 5.77 -13.93 -13.32
CA ILE A 178 6.47 -13.89 -12.03
C ILE A 178 7.51 -12.77 -12.02
N PHE A 179 8.23 -12.56 -13.12
CA PHE A 179 9.22 -11.49 -13.22
C PHE A 179 8.58 -10.10 -13.10
N ILE A 180 7.55 -9.81 -13.94
CA ILE A 180 6.85 -8.52 -13.92
C ILE A 180 6.16 -8.30 -12.58
N GLY A 181 5.45 -9.30 -12.06
CA GLY A 181 4.77 -9.19 -10.77
C GLY A 181 5.75 -8.95 -9.63
N THR A 182 6.88 -9.66 -9.59
CA THR A 182 7.93 -9.42 -8.57
C THR A 182 8.50 -8.02 -8.69
N PHE A 183 8.73 -7.52 -9.90
CA PHE A 183 9.21 -6.17 -10.14
C PHE A 183 8.21 -5.12 -9.63
N VAL A 184 6.93 -5.28 -9.93
CA VAL A 184 5.87 -4.37 -9.47
C VAL A 184 5.75 -4.41 -7.94
N LEU A 185 5.72 -5.59 -7.34
CA LEU A 185 5.53 -5.75 -5.90
C LEU A 185 6.71 -5.20 -5.09
N VAL A 186 7.92 -5.55 -5.44
CA VAL A 186 9.13 -5.03 -4.78
C VAL A 186 9.32 -3.54 -5.06
N GLY A 187 9.06 -3.13 -6.31
CA GLY A 187 9.15 -1.72 -6.72
C GLY A 187 8.20 -0.82 -5.96
N SER A 188 6.91 -1.19 -5.88
CA SER A 188 5.90 -0.41 -5.15
C SER A 188 6.19 -0.36 -3.65
N SER A 189 6.61 -1.46 -3.04
CA SER A 189 7.00 -1.51 -1.63
C SER A 189 8.11 -0.51 -1.32
N ASN A 190 9.19 -0.53 -2.09
CA ASN A 190 10.31 0.39 -1.86
C ASN A 190 9.97 1.84 -2.26
N ALA A 191 9.09 2.06 -3.25
CA ALA A 191 8.69 3.39 -3.66
C ALA A 191 7.87 4.12 -2.57
N VAL A 192 6.93 3.42 -1.92
CA VAL A 192 6.19 3.98 -0.78
C VAL A 192 7.13 4.24 0.40
N ASN A 193 8.05 3.32 0.69
CA ASN A 193 9.04 3.50 1.75
C ASN A 193 9.96 4.72 1.52
N LEU A 194 10.42 4.95 0.29
CA LEU A 194 11.20 6.13 -0.07
C LEU A 194 10.40 7.45 0.05
N THR A 195 9.09 7.38 -0.13
CA THR A 195 8.20 8.55 -0.04
C THR A 195 7.83 8.90 1.41
N ASP A 196 7.98 7.96 2.34
CA ASP A 196 7.66 8.15 3.77
C ASP A 196 8.72 8.99 4.51
N GLY A 197 9.02 10.17 3.98
CA GLY A 197 10.02 11.09 4.52
C GLY A 197 9.46 12.33 5.21
N LEU A 198 8.17 12.65 5.02
CA LEU A 198 7.47 13.79 5.64
C LEU A 198 6.17 13.32 6.31
N ASP A 199 5.72 14.09 7.32
CA ASP A 199 4.56 13.79 8.15
C ASP A 199 3.27 13.61 7.32
N GLY A 200 2.72 12.40 7.24
CA GLY A 200 1.52 12.09 6.49
C GLY A 200 1.67 12.05 4.96
N LEU A 201 2.89 12.22 4.42
CA LEU A 201 3.11 12.29 2.97
C LEU A 201 2.74 10.99 2.26
N ALA A 202 3.15 9.84 2.77
CA ALA A 202 2.96 8.55 2.12
C ALA A 202 1.59 7.92 2.41
N ILE A 203 1.02 8.15 3.61
CA ILE A 203 -0.17 7.43 4.04
C ILE A 203 -1.43 7.82 3.25
N LEU A 204 -1.71 9.11 3.06
CA LEU A 204 -2.93 9.52 2.35
C LEU A 204 -2.90 9.14 0.86
N PRO A 205 -1.83 9.34 0.09
CA PRO A 205 -1.71 8.76 -1.24
C PRO A 205 -1.97 7.26 -1.29
N SER A 206 -1.41 6.48 -0.33
CA SER A 206 -1.66 5.03 -0.26
C SER A 206 -3.12 4.69 -0.03
N VAL A 207 -3.81 5.40 0.85
CA VAL A 207 -5.25 5.27 1.11
C VAL A 207 -6.08 5.58 -0.13
N LEU A 208 -5.77 6.69 -0.81
CA LEU A 208 -6.49 7.10 -2.02
C LEU A 208 -6.32 6.10 -3.17
N ILE A 209 -5.08 5.61 -3.40
CA ILE A 209 -4.79 4.59 -4.41
C ILE A 209 -5.47 3.27 -4.04
N GLY A 210 -5.39 2.86 -2.77
CA GLY A 210 -6.06 1.65 -2.28
C GLY A 210 -7.58 1.70 -2.49
N GLY A 211 -8.20 2.87 -2.24
CA GLY A 211 -9.62 3.10 -2.53
C GLY A 211 -9.94 2.98 -4.03
N ALA A 212 -9.12 3.58 -4.88
CA ALA A 212 -9.29 3.49 -6.34
C ALA A 212 -9.15 2.04 -6.86
N LEU A 213 -8.14 1.30 -6.37
CA LEU A 213 -7.98 -0.12 -6.68
C LEU A 213 -9.17 -0.95 -6.18
N GLY A 214 -9.72 -0.61 -5.00
CA GLY A 214 -10.94 -1.23 -4.49
C GLY A 214 -12.14 -1.02 -5.39
N LEU A 215 -12.31 0.18 -5.96
CA LEU A 215 -13.36 0.46 -6.95
C LEU A 215 -13.18 -0.36 -8.23
N ILE A 216 -11.94 -0.50 -8.71
CA ILE A 216 -11.63 -1.36 -9.87
C ILE A 216 -11.95 -2.81 -9.54
N ALA A 217 -11.55 -3.29 -8.36
CA ALA A 217 -11.83 -4.64 -7.89
C ALA A 217 -13.35 -4.93 -7.87
N TYR A 218 -14.12 -4.00 -7.34
CA TYR A 218 -15.59 -4.10 -7.33
C TYR A 218 -16.16 -4.15 -8.74
N ALA A 219 -15.69 -3.27 -9.64
CA ALA A 219 -16.15 -3.23 -11.02
C ALA A 219 -15.84 -4.53 -11.78
N MET A 220 -14.64 -5.08 -11.62
CA MET A 220 -14.22 -6.32 -12.27
C MET A 220 -14.88 -7.56 -11.66
N GLY A 221 -15.26 -7.51 -10.38
CA GLY A 221 -16.00 -8.58 -9.70
C GLY A 221 -17.48 -8.64 -10.07
N ASN A 222 -18.04 -7.57 -10.69
CA ASN A 222 -19.43 -7.49 -11.10
C ASN A 222 -19.54 -7.61 -12.62
N ASN A 223 -20.23 -8.66 -13.11
CA ASN A 223 -20.30 -8.94 -14.54
C ASN A 223 -20.91 -7.78 -15.36
N LEU A 224 -21.98 -7.14 -14.86
CA LEU A 224 -22.65 -6.05 -15.58
C LEU A 224 -21.74 -4.80 -15.68
N ILE A 225 -21.03 -4.49 -14.60
CA ILE A 225 -20.14 -3.33 -14.57
C ILE A 225 -18.87 -3.60 -15.41
N ALA A 226 -18.32 -4.81 -15.31
CA ALA A 226 -17.17 -5.23 -16.08
C ALA A 226 -17.48 -5.16 -17.59
N GLU A 227 -18.61 -5.69 -18.04
CA GLU A 227 -19.07 -5.63 -19.41
C GLU A 227 -19.28 -4.17 -19.88
N TYR A 228 -19.96 -3.35 -19.07
CA TYR A 228 -20.17 -1.93 -19.39
C TYR A 228 -18.86 -1.16 -19.55
N LEU A 229 -17.86 -1.46 -18.71
CA LEU A 229 -16.53 -0.79 -18.75
C LEU A 229 -15.55 -1.47 -19.71
N TYR A 230 -15.94 -2.59 -20.34
CA TYR A 230 -15.06 -3.44 -21.16
C TYR A 230 -13.85 -3.98 -20.38
N LEU A 231 -14.03 -4.22 -19.08
CA LEU A 231 -13.02 -4.84 -18.23
C LEU A 231 -13.19 -6.37 -18.27
N PRO A 232 -12.11 -7.16 -18.11
CA PRO A 232 -12.28 -8.59 -17.92
C PRO A 232 -13.02 -8.86 -16.60
N HIS A 233 -14.00 -9.75 -16.62
CA HIS A 233 -14.70 -10.17 -15.42
C HIS A 233 -13.81 -11.12 -14.61
N LEU A 234 -13.50 -10.74 -13.37
CA LEU A 234 -12.76 -11.53 -12.38
C LEU A 234 -13.65 -11.77 -11.16
N PRO A 235 -14.39 -12.87 -11.09
CA PRO A 235 -15.46 -13.07 -10.09
C PRO A 235 -15.00 -12.92 -8.64
N LEU A 236 -13.78 -13.38 -8.32
CA LEU A 236 -13.22 -13.31 -6.97
C LEU A 236 -12.68 -11.93 -6.59
N SER A 237 -12.44 -11.04 -7.56
CA SER A 237 -11.80 -9.74 -7.29
C SER A 237 -12.67 -8.78 -6.50
N GLY A 238 -14.00 -8.90 -6.62
CA GLY A 238 -14.94 -8.01 -5.92
C GLY A 238 -14.72 -7.97 -4.41
N GLU A 239 -14.30 -9.07 -3.80
CA GLU A 239 -14.05 -9.17 -2.36
C GLU A 239 -12.90 -8.29 -1.88
N LEU A 240 -11.94 -7.97 -2.77
CA LEU A 240 -10.84 -7.07 -2.43
C LEU A 240 -11.29 -5.67 -2.01
N ILE A 241 -12.52 -5.24 -2.38
CA ILE A 241 -13.03 -3.94 -1.91
C ILE A 241 -13.21 -3.89 -0.39
N VAL A 242 -13.52 -5.02 0.26
CA VAL A 242 -13.62 -5.11 1.72
C VAL A 242 -12.25 -4.90 2.36
N PHE A 243 -11.21 -5.53 1.81
CA PHE A 243 -9.83 -5.32 2.24
C PHE A 243 -9.39 -3.86 2.00
N CYS A 244 -9.70 -3.29 0.83
CA CYS A 244 -9.40 -1.88 0.52
C CYS A 244 -10.15 -0.92 1.46
N GLY A 245 -11.39 -1.24 1.83
CA GLY A 245 -12.15 -0.51 2.85
C GLY A 245 -11.45 -0.53 4.21
N ALA A 246 -10.98 -1.70 4.65
CA ALA A 246 -10.20 -1.83 5.87
C ALA A 246 -8.86 -1.06 5.78
N LEU A 247 -8.21 -1.03 4.61
CA LEU A 247 -7.01 -0.22 4.35
C LEU A 247 -7.31 1.28 4.49
N ILE A 248 -8.42 1.75 3.94
CA ILE A 248 -8.85 3.14 4.07
C ILE A 248 -9.07 3.49 5.56
N GLY A 249 -9.83 2.66 6.28
CA GLY A 249 -10.11 2.91 7.69
C GLY A 249 -8.86 2.93 8.56
N SER A 250 -7.97 1.93 8.39
CA SER A 250 -6.71 1.84 9.13
C SER A 250 -5.76 3.00 8.82
N GLY A 251 -5.65 3.38 7.54
CA GLY A 251 -4.79 4.47 7.10
C GLY A 251 -5.26 5.84 7.57
N ILE A 252 -6.57 6.13 7.51
CA ILE A 252 -7.15 7.37 8.04
C ILE A 252 -7.00 7.42 9.57
N GLY A 253 -7.22 6.29 10.27
CA GLY A 253 -7.01 6.21 11.70
C GLY A 253 -5.55 6.42 12.11
N PHE A 254 -4.58 5.92 11.34
CA PHE A 254 -3.17 6.22 11.55
C PHE A 254 -2.85 7.69 11.25
N LEU A 255 -3.41 8.27 10.18
CA LEU A 255 -3.21 9.68 9.81
C LEU A 255 -3.63 10.63 10.92
N TRP A 256 -4.59 10.25 11.77
CA TRP A 256 -4.97 11.02 12.96
C TRP A 256 -3.79 11.37 13.85
N TYR A 257 -2.79 10.48 13.95
CA TYR A 257 -1.58 10.67 14.74
C TYR A 257 -0.38 11.14 13.92
N ASN A 258 -0.36 10.85 12.62
CA ASN A 258 0.77 11.11 11.73
C ASN A 258 0.63 12.40 10.92
N THR A 259 -0.50 13.13 11.03
CA THR A 259 -0.65 14.45 10.39
C THR A 259 0.33 15.46 10.95
N TYR A 260 0.75 16.41 10.13
CA TYR A 260 1.72 17.45 10.54
C TYR A 260 1.16 18.38 11.64
N PRO A 261 1.88 18.67 12.74
CA PRO A 261 3.15 18.03 13.13
C PRO A 261 2.93 16.62 13.70
N ALA A 262 3.63 15.62 13.16
CA ALA A 262 3.40 14.23 13.50
C ALA A 262 3.77 13.88 14.94
N GLN A 263 2.89 13.13 15.60
CA GLN A 263 3.13 12.58 16.94
C GLN A 263 3.88 11.24 16.85
N VAL A 264 3.87 10.59 15.68
CA VAL A 264 4.40 9.24 15.45
C VAL A 264 4.89 9.09 14.02
N PHE A 265 5.84 8.16 13.81
CA PHE A 265 6.29 7.74 12.49
C PHE A 265 5.89 6.31 12.18
N MET A 266 5.57 6.07 10.90
CA MET A 266 5.11 4.77 10.43
C MET A 266 6.19 3.70 10.52
N GLY A 267 7.42 4.05 10.17
CA GLY A 267 8.55 3.13 10.06
C GLY A 267 8.47 2.23 8.84
N ASP A 268 9.54 1.46 8.62
CA ASP A 268 9.63 0.50 7.51
C ASP A 268 8.58 -0.61 7.64
N ILE A 269 8.16 -0.93 8.86
CA ILE A 269 7.10 -1.92 9.12
C ILE A 269 5.78 -1.56 8.43
N GLY A 270 5.41 -0.29 8.41
CA GLY A 270 4.18 0.18 7.76
C GLY A 270 4.38 0.50 6.28
N SER A 271 5.43 1.26 5.95
CA SER A 271 5.62 1.79 4.60
C SER A 271 5.93 0.69 3.57
N LEU A 272 6.75 -0.33 3.92
CA LEU A 272 7.00 -1.46 3.02
C LEU A 272 5.74 -2.28 2.79
N ALA A 273 4.95 -2.50 3.85
CA ALA A 273 3.69 -3.24 3.75
C ALA A 273 2.66 -2.50 2.89
N LEU A 274 2.47 -1.19 3.10
CA LEU A 274 1.53 -0.40 2.30
C LEU A 274 1.85 -0.45 0.81
N GLY A 275 3.11 -0.26 0.44
CA GLY A 275 3.51 -0.35 -0.97
C GLY A 275 3.30 -1.75 -1.55
N ALA A 276 3.59 -2.81 -0.77
CA ALA A 276 3.35 -4.18 -1.17
C ALA A 276 1.85 -4.49 -1.33
N ILE A 277 1.00 -4.00 -0.44
CA ILE A 277 -0.46 -4.11 -0.54
C ILE A 277 -0.96 -3.53 -1.86
N LEU A 278 -0.56 -2.30 -2.18
CA LEU A 278 -0.99 -1.66 -3.43
C LEU A 278 -0.51 -2.43 -4.66
N GLY A 279 0.74 -2.88 -4.65
CA GLY A 279 1.33 -3.66 -5.74
C GLY A 279 0.64 -5.00 -5.95
N ILE A 280 0.38 -5.76 -4.90
CA ILE A 280 -0.26 -7.08 -5.04
C ILE A 280 -1.71 -6.98 -5.49
N ILE A 281 -2.46 -5.96 -5.03
CA ILE A 281 -3.83 -5.72 -5.52
C ILE A 281 -3.81 -5.37 -7.00
N ALA A 282 -2.89 -4.49 -7.44
CA ALA A 282 -2.75 -4.14 -8.85
C ALA A 282 -2.42 -5.36 -9.73
N ILE A 283 -1.58 -6.28 -9.22
CA ILE A 283 -1.23 -7.53 -9.92
C ILE A 283 -2.44 -8.48 -9.99
N ILE A 284 -3.21 -8.66 -8.92
CA ILE A 284 -4.42 -9.49 -8.93
C ILE A 284 -5.43 -8.93 -9.95
N LEU A 285 -5.59 -7.62 -10.02
CA LEU A 285 -6.50 -6.95 -10.94
C LEU A 285 -5.95 -6.84 -12.38
N ARG A 286 -4.69 -7.22 -12.63
CA ARG A 286 -4.03 -7.08 -13.94
C ARG A 286 -3.98 -5.61 -14.45
N HIS A 287 -3.94 -4.67 -13.51
CA HIS A 287 -3.95 -3.23 -13.79
C HIS A 287 -2.64 -2.55 -13.41
N GLU A 288 -1.50 -3.22 -13.66
CA GLU A 288 -0.16 -2.74 -13.28
C GLU A 288 0.18 -1.39 -13.91
N LEU A 289 -0.18 -1.18 -15.19
CA LEU A 289 0.06 0.10 -15.88
C LEU A 289 -0.85 1.22 -15.36
N VAL A 290 -2.11 0.91 -15.08
CA VAL A 290 -3.06 1.86 -14.47
C VAL A 290 -2.59 2.23 -13.06
N PHE A 291 -2.12 1.26 -12.31
CA PHE A 291 -1.52 1.46 -10.98
C PHE A 291 -0.27 2.34 -11.07
N ALA A 292 0.60 2.16 -12.06
CA ALA A 292 1.79 3.00 -12.24
C ALA A 292 1.41 4.49 -12.46
N ILE A 293 0.28 4.78 -13.13
CA ILE A 293 -0.24 6.14 -13.26
C ILE A 293 -0.75 6.65 -11.92
N MET A 294 -1.59 5.87 -11.21
CA MET A 294 -2.11 6.24 -9.88
C MET A 294 -0.98 6.51 -8.89
N ALA A 295 0.04 5.65 -8.91
CA ALA A 295 1.21 5.70 -8.06
C ALA A 295 2.29 6.68 -8.56
N GLY A 296 1.99 7.56 -9.52
CA GLY A 296 2.97 8.42 -10.17
C GLY A 296 3.79 9.29 -9.22
N VAL A 297 3.23 9.70 -8.08
CA VAL A 297 3.99 10.39 -7.03
C VAL A 297 5.09 9.48 -6.48
N PHE A 298 4.78 8.24 -6.12
CA PHE A 298 5.76 7.25 -5.64
C PHE A 298 6.81 6.90 -6.70
N VAL A 299 6.38 6.82 -7.96
CA VAL A 299 7.27 6.60 -9.12
C VAL A 299 8.25 7.76 -9.27
N ILE A 300 7.78 9.01 -9.23
CA ILE A 300 8.63 10.20 -9.36
C ILE A 300 9.63 10.31 -8.21
N GLU A 301 9.20 10.01 -6.97
CA GLU A 301 10.09 9.96 -5.80
C GLU A 301 11.22 8.96 -6.03
N THR A 302 10.89 7.74 -6.42
CA THR A 302 11.87 6.67 -6.69
C THR A 302 12.79 7.01 -7.85
N LEU A 303 12.25 7.52 -8.97
CA LEU A 303 13.03 7.95 -10.12
C LEU A 303 14.00 9.08 -9.76
N SER A 304 13.58 10.01 -8.90
CA SER A 304 14.46 11.11 -8.45
C SER A 304 15.70 10.57 -7.72
N VAL A 305 15.54 9.53 -6.91
CA VAL A 305 16.66 8.85 -6.24
C VAL A 305 17.55 8.13 -7.25
N ALA A 306 16.95 7.36 -8.16
CA ALA A 306 17.70 6.64 -9.18
C ALA A 306 18.54 7.60 -10.06
N ILE A 307 17.92 8.67 -10.56
CA ILE A 307 18.59 9.72 -11.37
C ILE A 307 19.73 10.35 -10.58
N GLN A 308 19.49 10.71 -9.31
CA GLN A 308 20.51 11.32 -8.45
C GLN A 308 21.72 10.40 -8.27
N VAL A 309 21.48 9.11 -7.96
CA VAL A 309 22.54 8.11 -7.73
C VAL A 309 23.34 7.86 -9.02
N ILE A 310 22.65 7.69 -10.15
CA ILE A 310 23.30 7.49 -11.45
C ILE A 310 24.17 8.71 -11.81
N SER A 311 23.61 9.92 -11.72
CA SER A 311 24.34 11.14 -12.06
C SER A 311 25.57 11.36 -11.15
N TYR A 312 25.42 11.08 -9.84
CA TYR A 312 26.53 11.22 -8.90
C TYR A 312 27.65 10.20 -9.16
N LYS A 313 27.27 8.94 -9.46
CA LYS A 313 28.25 7.88 -9.77
C LYS A 313 28.95 8.09 -11.12
N THR A 314 28.27 8.64 -12.13
CA THR A 314 28.81 8.78 -13.49
C THR A 314 29.47 10.13 -13.73
N ARG A 315 28.98 11.20 -13.12
CA ARG A 315 29.42 12.59 -13.40
C ARG A 315 29.94 13.34 -12.20
N GLY A 316 29.86 12.76 -10.98
CA GLY A 316 30.23 13.43 -9.73
C GLY A 316 29.34 14.64 -9.38
N LYS A 317 28.21 14.84 -10.07
CA LYS A 317 27.33 16.00 -9.91
C LYS A 317 25.93 15.60 -9.45
N ARG A 318 25.36 16.41 -8.56
CA ARG A 318 23.96 16.27 -8.14
C ARG A 318 23.03 16.91 -9.16
N VAL A 319 21.91 16.22 -9.49
CA VAL A 319 20.82 16.75 -10.32
C VAL A 319 19.84 17.54 -9.44
N PHE A 320 19.47 16.95 -8.31
CA PHE A 320 18.60 17.57 -7.31
C PHE A 320 19.45 18.05 -6.11
N LEU A 321 18.98 19.06 -5.38
CA LEU A 321 19.63 19.51 -4.15
C LEU A 321 19.74 18.36 -3.15
N MET A 322 18.66 17.56 -3.06
CA MET A 322 18.60 16.30 -2.31
C MET A 322 17.57 15.39 -2.98
N ALA A 323 17.71 14.08 -2.85
CA ALA A 323 16.72 13.07 -3.26
C ALA A 323 16.36 12.22 -2.03
N PRO A 324 15.12 11.75 -1.93
CA PRO A 324 13.96 11.90 -2.82
C PRO A 324 13.50 13.35 -3.06
N ILE A 325 12.61 13.57 -4.07
CA ILE A 325 12.32 14.92 -4.60
C ILE A 325 11.58 15.83 -3.59
N HIS A 326 10.86 15.29 -2.60
CA HIS A 326 10.25 16.09 -1.53
C HIS A 326 11.31 16.89 -0.75
N HIS A 327 12.49 16.31 -0.46
CA HIS A 327 13.59 17.02 0.18
C HIS A 327 14.20 18.12 -0.69
N HIS A 328 14.17 17.96 -2.02
CA HIS A 328 14.56 19.03 -2.93
C HIS A 328 13.68 20.27 -2.77
N TYR A 329 12.36 20.07 -2.60
CA TYR A 329 11.43 21.18 -2.38
C TYR A 329 11.57 21.80 -0.99
N GLU A 330 11.86 21.01 0.06
CA GLU A 330 12.18 21.54 1.39
C GLU A 330 13.42 22.46 1.33
N LEU A 331 14.52 22.00 0.68
CA LEU A 331 15.74 22.78 0.53
C LEU A 331 15.57 24.02 -0.36
N LYS A 332 14.52 24.07 -1.19
CA LYS A 332 14.08 25.28 -1.89
C LYS A 332 13.28 26.25 -1.03
N GLY A 333 13.02 25.91 0.23
CA GLY A 333 12.32 26.78 1.18
C GLY A 333 10.81 26.63 1.18
N LEU A 334 10.24 25.58 0.57
CA LEU A 334 8.81 25.27 0.70
C LEU A 334 8.52 24.67 2.07
N ALA A 335 7.49 25.16 2.74
CA ALA A 335 7.05 24.62 4.01
C ALA A 335 6.54 23.18 3.85
N GLU A 336 6.89 22.30 4.80
CA GLU A 336 6.52 20.88 4.80
C GLU A 336 5.02 20.63 4.55
N PRO A 337 4.06 21.28 5.25
CA PRO A 337 2.63 21.06 5.00
C PRO A 337 2.21 21.39 3.56
N LYS A 338 2.87 22.37 2.93
CA LYS A 338 2.57 22.77 1.56
C LYS A 338 3.03 21.71 0.55
N ILE A 339 4.15 21.04 0.81
CA ILE A 339 4.65 19.93 0.00
C ILE A 339 3.67 18.77 0.12
N ILE A 340 3.32 18.38 1.34
CA ILE A 340 2.43 17.27 1.66
C ILE A 340 1.09 17.41 0.91
N VAL A 341 0.41 18.55 1.10
CA VAL A 341 -0.91 18.78 0.48
C VAL A 341 -0.83 18.80 -1.05
N ARG A 342 0.24 19.36 -1.63
CA ARG A 342 0.43 19.34 -3.08
C ARG A 342 0.61 17.92 -3.63
N PHE A 343 1.34 17.07 -2.93
CA PHE A 343 1.52 15.67 -3.32
C PHE A 343 0.20 14.90 -3.23
N TRP A 344 -0.62 15.16 -2.21
CA TRP A 344 -1.97 14.60 -2.12
C TRP A 344 -2.86 14.99 -3.29
N ILE A 345 -2.84 16.28 -3.66
CA ILE A 345 -3.61 16.80 -4.81
C ILE A 345 -3.12 16.14 -6.12
N VAL A 346 -1.80 16.05 -6.32
CA VAL A 346 -1.25 15.40 -7.52
C VAL A 346 -1.66 13.92 -7.56
N THR A 347 -1.61 13.21 -6.45
CA THR A 347 -2.07 11.82 -6.38
C THR A 347 -3.54 11.70 -6.76
N LEU A 348 -4.41 12.57 -6.22
CA LEU A 348 -5.83 12.57 -6.60
C LEU A 348 -6.04 12.79 -8.09
N VAL A 349 -5.34 13.77 -8.69
CA VAL A 349 -5.41 14.03 -10.13
C VAL A 349 -4.97 12.81 -10.94
N LEU A 350 -3.86 12.17 -10.56
CA LEU A 350 -3.36 10.96 -11.23
C LEU A 350 -4.35 9.80 -11.11
N ILE A 351 -5.01 9.63 -9.97
CA ILE A 351 -6.07 8.63 -9.79
C ILE A 351 -7.25 8.92 -10.73
N LEU A 352 -7.69 10.16 -10.82
CA LEU A 352 -8.80 10.53 -11.72
C LEU A 352 -8.43 10.26 -13.19
N ILE A 353 -7.20 10.60 -13.61
CA ILE A 353 -6.69 10.28 -14.94
C ILE A 353 -6.69 8.76 -15.16
N ALA A 354 -6.16 8.00 -14.21
CA ALA A 354 -6.09 6.55 -14.29
C ALA A 354 -7.48 5.90 -14.36
N LEU A 355 -8.44 6.34 -13.54
CA LEU A 355 -9.82 5.85 -13.60
C LEU A 355 -10.51 6.22 -14.93
N ALA A 356 -10.23 7.40 -15.49
CA ALA A 356 -10.75 7.78 -16.79
C ALA A 356 -10.27 6.81 -17.91
N THR A 357 -9.06 6.25 -17.80
CA THR A 357 -8.56 5.29 -18.80
C THR A 357 -9.37 4.01 -18.84
N LEU A 358 -10.09 3.63 -17.76
CA LEU A 358 -10.89 2.40 -17.74
C LEU A 358 -12.02 2.40 -18.75
N LYS A 359 -12.61 3.58 -19.05
CA LYS A 359 -13.71 3.68 -20.02
C LYS A 359 -13.22 4.08 -21.43
N LEU A 360 -12.00 4.60 -21.55
CA LEU A 360 -11.41 5.01 -22.84
C LEU A 360 -10.84 3.83 -23.65
N ARG A 361 -11.23 2.62 -23.28
CA ARG A 361 -10.91 1.38 -23.99
C ARG A 361 -11.75 1.20 -25.24
#